data_efeca2e88b54f6dc61dd947e116f38a5
#
_entry.id   efeca2e88b54f6dc61dd947e116f38a5
#
_cell.length_a   1.000
_cell.length_b   1.000
_cell.length_c   1.000
_cell.angle_alpha   90.00
_cell.angle_beta   90.00
_cell.angle_gamma   90.00
#
_symmetry.space_group_name_H-M   'P 1'
#
loop_
_entity.id
_entity.type
_entity.pdbx_description
1 polymer ?
#
loop_
_entity_poly.entity_id
_entity_poly.type
_entity_poly.pdbx_seq_one_letter_code
_entity_poly.pdbx_strand_id
1 'polypeptide(L)'
;MFQGILLVIDGKIKKITENENPLYENGIDLKGKYVVPGFIDAHIHGAYGADAMDGTVEALKTISSFVVKHGTTNFLATTLTSTKEILKNVLEKIAEVQNKELEGANIFGAHMEGPYFDIQYKGAQNEKYMKPAGIEEIKEYLNIKPGLVKLFSLSPKDDAALEAIKFLKENGVIVSVGHSAVYFDDVQKAIKAGLSHSTHTYNGMRGFTHREPGVVGAVLSSDAVMAEVIFDKIHVHPEAVRLMLKAKGVDKVECITDAMSATGLPDGNYKLGELDVYVKDNQARLVSNDALAGSVLTLDKAFKNVIELGYSIFDAVKMTSTNAAKEFGLNTGEIAEGKDADLVVLNNDYSVDMTFVRGKLKYQA
;
A
#
# COMPACT_ATOMS: atom_id res chain seq x y z
N MET A 1 -0.64 -10.31 24.08
CA MET A 1 -1.12 -8.96 24.49
C MET A 1 -0.89 -8.85 25.98
N PHE A 2 -0.37 -7.73 26.46
CA PHE A 2 -0.11 -7.47 27.87
C PHE A 2 -0.41 -5.99 28.18
N GLN A 3 -0.58 -5.67 29.44
CA GLN A 3 -0.67 -4.30 29.94
C GLN A 3 0.74 -3.87 30.35
N GLY A 4 1.19 -2.69 29.90
CA GLY A 4 2.56 -2.25 30.20
C GLY A 4 2.82 -0.83 29.75
N ILE A 5 4.09 -0.46 29.76
CA ILE A 5 4.60 0.86 29.46
C ILE A 5 5.59 0.76 28.29
N LEU A 6 5.46 1.67 27.36
CA LEU A 6 6.43 1.89 26.28
C LEU A 6 7.22 3.15 26.58
N LEU A 7 8.53 3.01 26.75
CA LEU A 7 9.44 4.16 26.83
C LEU A 7 9.98 4.45 25.43
N VAL A 8 9.71 5.68 24.94
CA VAL A 8 10.16 6.15 23.62
C VAL A 8 11.21 7.24 23.83
N ILE A 9 12.37 7.08 23.21
CA ILE A 9 13.47 8.06 23.22
C ILE A 9 14.00 8.19 21.80
N ASP A 10 14.20 9.41 21.33
CA ASP A 10 14.73 9.72 19.99
C ASP A 10 14.01 8.97 18.87
N GLY A 11 12.67 8.92 18.96
CA GLY A 11 11.83 8.30 17.96
C GLY A 11 11.82 6.77 17.94
N LYS A 12 12.46 6.11 18.92
CA LYS A 12 12.58 4.64 19.00
C LYS A 12 11.97 4.11 20.29
N ILE A 13 11.43 2.90 20.22
CA ILE A 13 11.01 2.14 21.40
C ILE A 13 12.27 1.71 22.13
N LYS A 14 12.52 2.27 23.31
CA LYS A 14 13.74 2.05 24.10
C LYS A 14 13.58 0.94 25.12
N LYS A 15 12.39 0.82 25.73
CA LYS A 15 12.08 -0.18 26.70
C LYS A 15 10.59 -0.52 26.69
N ILE A 16 10.29 -1.78 26.89
CA ILE A 16 8.94 -2.31 27.10
C ILE A 16 8.93 -2.92 28.49
N THR A 17 8.01 -2.47 29.35
CA THR A 17 7.91 -2.95 30.73
C THR A 17 6.49 -3.46 30.98
N GLU A 18 6.36 -4.72 31.37
CA GLU A 18 5.09 -5.36 31.69
C GLU A 18 4.73 -5.15 33.14
N ASN A 19 3.44 -4.93 33.44
CA ASN A 19 2.86 -4.93 34.79
C ASN A 19 3.50 -3.94 35.80
N GLU A 20 4.29 -2.98 35.33
CA GLU A 20 4.77 -1.88 36.17
C GLU A 20 3.86 -0.65 35.99
N ASN A 21 3.70 0.13 37.06
CA ASN A 21 2.97 1.39 37.02
C ASN A 21 3.86 2.53 37.57
N PRO A 22 5.01 2.83 36.95
CA PRO A 22 5.79 3.99 37.32
C PRO A 22 5.06 5.25 36.85
N LEU A 23 4.90 6.19 37.74
CA LEU A 23 4.45 7.54 37.41
C LEU A 23 5.60 8.27 36.70
N TYR A 24 5.53 8.37 35.39
CA TYR A 24 6.38 9.26 34.62
C TYR A 24 5.71 10.62 34.52
N GLU A 25 6.39 11.70 34.94
CA GLU A 25 5.85 13.06 34.97
C GLU A 25 5.33 13.55 33.60
N ASN A 26 5.85 12.98 32.50
CA ASN A 26 5.48 13.31 31.12
C ASN A 26 4.88 12.13 30.34
N GLY A 27 4.34 11.14 31.02
CA GLY A 27 3.72 9.97 30.40
C GLY A 27 2.31 10.27 29.88
N ILE A 28 1.91 9.63 28.78
CA ILE A 28 0.54 9.64 28.27
C ILE A 28 -0.16 8.41 28.84
N ASP A 29 -1.19 8.60 29.69
CA ASP A 29 -2.04 7.50 30.14
C ASP A 29 -3.08 7.17 29.07
N LEU A 30 -2.92 6.00 28.46
CA LEU A 30 -3.79 5.51 27.39
C LEU A 30 -5.05 4.81 27.90
N LYS A 31 -5.25 4.72 29.23
CA LYS A 31 -6.46 4.21 29.89
C LYS A 31 -6.90 2.83 29.38
N GLY A 32 -5.93 1.95 29.13
CA GLY A 32 -6.18 0.58 28.66
C GLY A 32 -6.57 0.44 27.19
N LYS A 33 -6.40 1.48 26.38
CA LYS A 33 -6.55 1.40 24.92
C LYS A 33 -5.49 0.48 24.30
N TYR A 34 -5.77 -0.02 23.10
CA TYR A 34 -4.81 -0.84 22.37
C TYR A 34 -3.71 0.02 21.77
N VAL A 35 -2.48 -0.42 21.87
CA VAL A 35 -1.35 0.14 21.10
C VAL A 35 -0.92 -0.92 20.11
N VAL A 36 -0.90 -0.54 18.84
CA VAL A 36 -0.47 -1.40 17.72
C VAL A 36 0.62 -0.70 16.90
N PRO A 37 1.43 -1.42 16.12
CA PRO A 37 2.33 -0.79 15.16
C PRO A 37 1.56 0.10 14.19
N GLY A 38 2.15 1.21 13.77
CA GLY A 38 1.60 2.09 12.77
C GLY A 38 1.32 1.37 11.45
N PHE A 39 0.22 1.68 10.80
CA PHE A 39 -0.15 1.06 9.53
C PHE A 39 0.78 1.52 8.41
N ILE A 40 1.00 0.65 7.42
CA ILE A 40 1.87 0.89 6.26
C ILE A 40 1.04 0.62 5.00
N ASP A 41 0.93 1.63 4.14
CA ASP A 41 0.19 1.55 2.88
C ASP A 41 1.15 1.52 1.70
N ALA A 42 1.30 0.35 1.11
CA ALA A 42 2.20 0.16 -0.04
C ALA A 42 1.60 0.61 -1.38
N HIS A 43 0.30 0.96 -1.40
CA HIS A 43 -0.41 1.31 -2.62
C HIS A 43 -1.50 2.36 -2.36
N ILE A 44 -1.17 3.63 -2.61
CA ILE A 44 -2.08 4.78 -2.46
C ILE A 44 -1.76 5.87 -3.49
N HIS A 45 -2.75 6.29 -4.25
CA HIS A 45 -2.63 7.36 -5.25
C HIS A 45 -2.89 8.73 -4.66
N GLY A 46 -3.91 8.85 -3.80
CA GLY A 46 -4.30 10.15 -3.30
C GLY A 46 -5.25 10.11 -2.11
N ALA A 47 -5.49 11.28 -1.53
CA ALA A 47 -6.48 11.51 -0.49
C ALA A 47 -6.77 13.00 -0.34
N TYR A 48 -7.95 13.33 0.16
CA TYR A 48 -8.38 14.66 0.56
C TYR A 48 -8.18 15.73 -0.51
N GLY A 49 -8.50 15.39 -1.75
CA GLY A 49 -8.43 16.29 -2.92
C GLY A 49 -7.06 16.36 -3.59
N ALA A 50 -6.07 15.61 -3.11
CA ALA A 50 -4.72 15.56 -3.66
C ALA A 50 -4.41 14.19 -4.26
N ASP A 51 -3.58 14.16 -5.30
CA ASP A 51 -3.12 12.96 -5.99
C ASP A 51 -1.58 13.03 -6.15
N ALA A 52 -0.89 11.91 -6.04
CA ALA A 52 0.55 11.83 -6.30
C ALA A 52 0.88 12.32 -7.72
N MET A 53 -0.03 12.06 -8.68
CA MET A 53 0.10 12.51 -10.07
C MET A 53 -0.04 14.03 -10.25
N ASP A 54 -0.44 14.79 -9.23
CA ASP A 54 -0.39 16.26 -9.25
C ASP A 54 1.06 16.78 -9.39
N GLY A 55 2.04 15.93 -9.06
CA GLY A 55 3.46 16.22 -9.23
C GLY A 55 3.92 17.42 -8.42
N THR A 56 3.38 17.61 -7.21
CA THR A 56 3.72 18.71 -6.30
C THR A 56 4.02 18.19 -4.88
N VAL A 57 4.89 18.89 -4.17
CA VAL A 57 5.21 18.59 -2.76
C VAL A 57 3.98 18.82 -1.87
N GLU A 58 3.15 19.80 -2.21
CA GLU A 58 1.94 20.17 -1.47
C GLU A 58 0.90 19.05 -1.52
N ALA A 59 0.70 18.42 -2.68
CA ALA A 59 -0.19 17.26 -2.81
C ALA A 59 0.28 16.10 -1.92
N LEU A 60 1.57 15.78 -1.97
CA LEU A 60 2.16 14.73 -1.14
C LEU A 60 2.03 15.01 0.37
N LYS A 61 2.19 16.27 0.79
CA LYS A 61 1.96 16.68 2.19
C LYS A 61 0.48 16.56 2.58
N THR A 62 -0.45 16.90 1.69
CA THR A 62 -1.89 16.76 1.93
C THR A 62 -2.26 15.30 2.16
N ILE A 63 -1.80 14.38 1.29
CA ILE A 63 -2.00 12.94 1.45
C ILE A 63 -1.43 12.48 2.80
N SER A 64 -0.17 12.83 3.09
CA SER A 64 0.53 12.50 4.35
C SER A 64 -0.27 12.94 5.59
N SER A 65 -0.77 14.18 5.60
CA SER A 65 -1.52 14.77 6.71
C SER A 65 -2.92 14.17 6.87
N PHE A 66 -3.49 13.61 5.80
CA PHE A 66 -4.77 12.93 5.85
C PHE A 66 -4.63 11.50 6.36
N VAL A 67 -3.76 10.69 5.77
CA VAL A 67 -3.68 9.26 6.08
C VAL A 67 -3.22 8.97 7.50
N VAL A 68 -2.45 9.89 8.12
CA VAL A 68 -2.03 9.76 9.52
C VAL A 68 -3.21 9.80 10.49
N LYS A 69 -4.31 10.45 10.14
CA LYS A 69 -5.57 10.46 10.92
C LYS A 69 -6.23 9.08 10.98
N HIS A 70 -5.89 8.22 10.03
CA HIS A 70 -6.37 6.85 9.88
C HIS A 70 -5.31 5.81 10.28
N GLY A 71 -4.31 6.22 11.07
CA GLY A 71 -3.29 5.33 11.62
C GLY A 71 -2.16 4.95 10.67
N THR A 72 -2.17 5.42 9.42
CA THR A 72 -1.07 5.19 8.49
C THR A 72 0.12 6.05 8.90
N THR A 73 1.25 5.40 9.17
CA THR A 73 2.50 6.05 9.59
C THR A 73 3.53 6.10 8.48
N ASN A 74 3.44 5.17 7.53
CA ASN A 74 4.32 5.09 6.37
C ASN A 74 3.53 4.70 5.13
N PHE A 75 3.86 5.28 3.97
CA PHE A 75 3.23 4.89 2.71
C PHE A 75 4.15 5.07 1.50
N LEU A 76 3.86 4.34 0.40
CA LEU A 76 4.41 4.58 -0.92
C LEU A 76 3.46 5.48 -1.70
N ALA A 77 3.95 6.62 -2.19
CA ALA A 77 3.19 7.42 -3.13
C ALA A 77 3.16 6.70 -4.49
N THR A 78 1.96 6.38 -4.96
CA THR A 78 1.76 5.52 -6.14
C THR A 78 1.44 6.34 -7.37
N THR A 79 2.17 6.08 -8.46
CA THR A 79 1.93 6.72 -9.76
C THR A 79 0.83 5.98 -10.53
N LEU A 80 0.29 6.64 -11.57
CA LEU A 80 -0.58 6.02 -12.58
C LEU A 80 0.15 5.98 -13.93
N THR A 81 -0.34 5.13 -14.84
CA THR A 81 0.12 5.11 -16.25
C THR A 81 0.00 6.49 -16.88
N SER A 82 1.14 7.07 -17.29
CA SER A 82 1.24 8.41 -17.89
C SER A 82 2.44 8.53 -18.83
N THR A 83 2.73 9.75 -19.33
CA THR A 83 3.93 10.00 -20.11
C THR A 83 5.19 9.91 -19.24
N LYS A 84 6.33 9.62 -19.88
CA LYS A 84 7.63 9.57 -19.19
C LYS A 84 7.95 10.87 -18.45
N GLU A 85 7.66 12.01 -19.07
CA GLU A 85 7.93 13.34 -18.52
C GLU A 85 7.13 13.58 -17.24
N ILE A 86 5.83 13.24 -17.24
CA ILE A 86 4.97 13.38 -16.06
C ILE A 86 5.47 12.44 -14.95
N LEU A 87 5.73 11.17 -15.26
CA LEU A 87 6.23 10.20 -14.29
C LEU A 87 7.56 10.65 -13.67
N LYS A 88 8.49 11.20 -14.46
CA LYS A 88 9.76 11.73 -13.94
C LYS A 88 9.52 12.92 -12.99
N ASN A 89 8.67 13.86 -13.36
CA ASN A 89 8.32 14.99 -12.47
C ASN A 89 7.72 14.49 -11.14
N VAL A 90 6.77 13.55 -11.18
CA VAL A 90 6.17 12.97 -9.99
C VAL A 90 7.22 12.32 -9.09
N LEU A 91 8.11 11.49 -9.68
CA LEU A 91 9.18 10.83 -8.94
C LEU A 91 10.17 11.85 -8.33
N GLU A 92 10.50 12.93 -9.03
CA GLU A 92 11.34 14.01 -8.49
C GLU A 92 10.69 14.66 -7.27
N LYS A 93 9.36 14.90 -7.28
CA LYS A 93 8.65 15.45 -6.13
C LYS A 93 8.58 14.46 -4.96
N ILE A 94 8.38 13.19 -5.21
CA ILE A 94 8.46 12.16 -4.17
C ILE A 94 9.89 12.12 -3.58
N ALA A 95 10.93 12.20 -4.43
CA ALA A 95 12.33 12.23 -3.98
C ALA A 95 12.65 13.42 -3.07
N GLU A 96 12.00 14.58 -3.30
CA GLU A 96 12.16 15.77 -2.46
C GLU A 96 11.66 15.55 -1.03
N VAL A 97 10.63 14.72 -0.82
CA VAL A 97 10.01 14.50 0.51
C VAL A 97 10.31 13.13 1.11
N GLN A 98 10.88 12.20 0.36
CA GLN A 98 11.17 10.86 0.82
C GLN A 98 11.99 10.84 2.12
N ASN A 99 11.44 10.19 3.15
CA ASN A 99 12.03 10.06 4.49
C ASN A 99 12.32 11.39 5.20
N LYS A 100 11.76 12.51 4.73
CA LYS A 100 11.79 13.78 5.47
C LYS A 100 10.71 13.79 6.54
N GLU A 101 10.93 14.58 7.58
CA GLU A 101 9.90 14.82 8.57
C GLU A 101 8.78 15.65 7.96
N LEU A 102 7.55 15.10 7.96
CA LEU A 102 6.32 15.75 7.55
C LEU A 102 5.39 15.93 8.75
N GLU A 103 4.36 16.75 8.59
CA GLU A 103 3.32 16.92 9.61
C GLU A 103 2.44 15.66 9.78
N GLY A 104 2.47 14.74 8.82
CA GLY A 104 1.70 13.50 8.80
C GLY A 104 2.58 12.25 8.72
N ALA A 105 2.12 11.30 7.93
CA ALA A 105 2.78 10.03 7.67
C ALA A 105 4.07 10.20 6.85
N ASN A 106 5.02 9.31 7.06
CA ASN A 106 6.28 9.28 6.30
C ASN A 106 6.05 8.70 4.90
N ILE A 107 6.63 9.33 3.88
CA ILE A 107 6.70 8.80 2.52
C ILE A 107 8.04 8.07 2.39
N PHE A 108 8.02 6.73 2.38
CA PHE A 108 9.27 5.97 2.34
C PHE A 108 9.77 5.67 0.93
N GLY A 109 8.98 6.00 -0.10
CA GLY A 109 9.36 5.85 -1.50
C GLY A 109 8.19 5.99 -2.45
N ALA A 110 8.41 5.50 -3.67
CA ALA A 110 7.42 5.45 -4.73
C ALA A 110 7.05 4.01 -5.08
N HIS A 111 5.77 3.80 -5.37
CA HIS A 111 5.27 2.66 -6.12
C HIS A 111 4.98 3.12 -7.56
N MET A 112 5.67 2.56 -8.53
CA MET A 112 5.35 2.80 -9.93
C MET A 112 4.30 1.79 -10.40
N GLU A 113 3.06 2.26 -10.58
CA GLU A 113 1.99 1.45 -11.12
C GLU A 113 1.83 1.71 -12.63
N GLY A 114 2.46 0.86 -13.41
CA GLY A 114 2.57 1.01 -14.88
C GLY A 114 3.81 1.79 -15.34
N PRO A 115 3.90 2.11 -16.65
CA PRO A 115 2.89 2.00 -17.71
C PRO A 115 2.90 0.69 -18.51
N TYR A 116 3.53 -0.38 -18.05
CA TYR A 116 3.80 -1.60 -18.81
C TYR A 116 2.72 -2.67 -18.55
N PHE A 117 1.47 -2.36 -18.89
CA PHE A 117 0.29 -3.16 -18.60
C PHE A 117 -0.39 -3.75 -19.85
N ASP A 118 -1.38 -4.61 -19.64
CA ASP A 118 -2.23 -5.15 -20.70
C ASP A 118 -3.52 -4.35 -20.82
N ILE A 119 -3.81 -3.87 -22.02
CA ILE A 119 -5.02 -3.07 -22.32
C ILE A 119 -6.30 -3.82 -21.90
N GLN A 120 -6.33 -5.14 -22.07
CA GLN A 120 -7.49 -5.97 -21.70
C GLN A 120 -7.86 -5.87 -20.20
N TYR A 121 -6.88 -5.61 -19.34
CA TYR A 121 -7.05 -5.51 -17.90
C TYR A 121 -6.64 -4.14 -17.36
N LYS A 122 -6.74 -3.10 -18.19
CA LYS A 122 -6.29 -1.75 -17.87
C LYS A 122 -6.97 -1.13 -16.63
N GLY A 123 -8.21 -1.55 -16.29
CA GLY A 123 -8.97 -0.91 -15.23
C GLY A 123 -9.07 0.60 -15.41
N ALA A 124 -8.67 1.36 -14.41
CA ALA A 124 -8.62 2.82 -14.42
C ALA A 124 -7.27 3.39 -14.92
N GLN A 125 -6.46 2.60 -15.62
CA GLN A 125 -5.22 3.08 -16.23
C GLN A 125 -5.49 3.65 -17.64
N ASN A 126 -4.79 4.74 -18.02
CA ASN A 126 -4.98 5.38 -19.32
C ASN A 126 -4.24 4.59 -20.43
N GLU A 127 -5.02 3.88 -21.27
CA GLU A 127 -4.48 3.04 -22.36
C GLU A 127 -3.62 3.78 -23.37
N LYS A 128 -3.80 5.10 -23.52
CA LYS A 128 -3.04 5.95 -24.43
C LYS A 128 -1.52 5.91 -24.13
N TYR A 129 -1.16 5.69 -22.86
CA TYR A 129 0.22 5.71 -22.41
C TYR A 129 0.78 4.31 -22.11
N MET A 130 -0.04 3.26 -22.28
CA MET A 130 0.43 1.89 -22.14
C MET A 130 1.38 1.50 -23.25
N LYS A 131 2.44 0.81 -22.89
CA LYS A 131 3.52 0.43 -23.83
C LYS A 131 4.24 -0.83 -23.37
N PRO A 132 5.06 -1.46 -24.22
CA PRO A 132 5.96 -2.54 -23.81
C PRO A 132 6.98 -2.03 -22.78
N ALA A 133 7.48 -2.95 -21.92
CA ALA A 133 8.52 -2.64 -20.96
C ALA A 133 9.83 -2.22 -21.68
N GLY A 134 10.49 -1.18 -21.13
CA GLY A 134 11.73 -0.65 -21.69
C GLY A 134 12.78 -0.40 -20.60
N ILE A 135 13.87 -1.17 -20.60
CA ILE A 135 14.93 -1.08 -19.58
C ILE A 135 15.56 0.31 -19.53
N GLU A 136 15.80 0.96 -20.67
CA GLU A 136 16.43 2.28 -20.68
C GLU A 136 15.55 3.34 -20.02
N GLU A 137 14.24 3.26 -20.18
CA GLU A 137 13.30 4.14 -19.48
C GLU A 137 13.25 3.84 -17.98
N ILE A 138 13.24 2.56 -17.60
CA ILE A 138 13.30 2.14 -16.19
C ILE A 138 14.59 2.68 -15.53
N LYS A 139 15.73 2.61 -16.22
CA LYS A 139 17.00 3.20 -15.73
C LYS A 139 16.86 4.69 -15.44
N GLU A 140 16.18 5.45 -16.33
CA GLU A 140 15.96 6.88 -16.10
C GLU A 140 15.14 7.12 -14.82
N TYR A 141 14.11 6.32 -14.54
CA TYR A 141 13.31 6.43 -13.31
C TYR A 141 14.14 6.11 -12.08
N LEU A 142 14.92 5.03 -12.09
CA LEU A 142 15.74 4.63 -10.94
C LEU A 142 16.89 5.61 -10.67
N ASN A 143 17.40 6.29 -11.72
CA ASN A 143 18.50 7.27 -11.60
C ASN A 143 18.05 8.61 -10.99
N ILE A 144 16.75 8.91 -10.87
CA ILE A 144 16.27 10.12 -10.19
C ILE A 144 16.78 10.17 -8.76
N LYS A 145 16.64 9.06 -8.04
CA LYS A 145 17.23 8.89 -6.71
C LYS A 145 17.36 7.40 -6.40
N PRO A 146 18.54 6.87 -6.13
CA PRO A 146 18.73 5.49 -5.71
C PRO A 146 17.84 5.13 -4.51
N GLY A 147 17.10 4.02 -4.62
CA GLY A 147 16.20 3.55 -3.57
C GLY A 147 14.90 4.37 -3.39
N LEU A 148 14.56 5.24 -4.35
CA LEU A 148 13.28 5.94 -4.40
C LEU A 148 12.15 4.99 -4.76
N VAL A 149 12.27 4.32 -5.92
CA VAL A 149 11.29 3.33 -6.37
C VAL A 149 11.47 2.06 -5.54
N LYS A 150 10.45 1.71 -4.78
CA LYS A 150 10.44 0.54 -3.89
C LYS A 150 9.65 -0.62 -4.49
N LEU A 151 8.59 -0.30 -5.21
CA LEU A 151 7.66 -1.24 -5.82
C LEU A 151 7.41 -0.83 -7.28
N PHE A 152 7.40 -1.81 -8.16
CA PHE A 152 7.10 -1.58 -9.58
C PHE A 152 6.12 -2.62 -10.10
N SER A 153 4.94 -2.19 -10.52
CA SER A 153 3.89 -3.05 -11.08
C SER A 153 3.93 -3.07 -12.60
N LEU A 154 3.93 -4.26 -13.17
CA LEU A 154 3.89 -4.48 -14.62
C LEU A 154 3.17 -5.80 -14.98
N SER A 155 2.83 -5.97 -16.26
CA SER A 155 2.37 -7.24 -16.82
C SER A 155 3.55 -8.02 -17.41
N PRO A 156 3.82 -9.26 -16.97
CA PRO A 156 4.92 -10.09 -17.48
C PRO A 156 4.57 -10.77 -18.81
N LYS A 157 4.15 -9.99 -19.81
CA LYS A 157 3.53 -10.48 -21.04
C LYS A 157 4.48 -10.93 -22.15
N ASP A 158 5.76 -10.58 -22.05
CA ASP A 158 6.76 -10.85 -23.08
C ASP A 158 8.18 -10.91 -22.51
N ASP A 159 9.15 -11.26 -23.33
CA ASP A 159 10.56 -11.36 -22.92
C ASP A 159 11.13 -10.03 -22.42
N ALA A 160 10.70 -8.90 -23.00
CA ALA A 160 11.13 -7.57 -22.55
C ALA A 160 10.67 -7.29 -21.12
N ALA A 161 9.45 -7.72 -20.77
CA ALA A 161 8.95 -7.61 -19.40
C ALA A 161 9.74 -8.53 -18.44
N LEU A 162 10.10 -9.75 -18.87
CA LEU A 162 10.93 -10.65 -18.06
C LEU A 162 12.34 -10.10 -17.82
N GLU A 163 12.94 -9.46 -18.82
CA GLU A 163 14.23 -8.76 -18.68
C GLU A 163 14.10 -7.57 -17.73
N ALA A 164 13.02 -6.78 -17.85
CA ALA A 164 12.72 -5.67 -16.93
C ALA A 164 12.57 -6.15 -15.48
N ILE A 165 11.88 -7.26 -15.23
CA ILE A 165 11.74 -7.88 -13.90
C ILE A 165 13.12 -8.21 -13.30
N LYS A 166 13.99 -8.87 -14.07
CA LYS A 166 15.36 -9.20 -13.62
C LYS A 166 16.13 -7.93 -13.25
N PHE A 167 16.10 -6.95 -14.15
CA PHE A 167 16.79 -5.68 -13.96
C PHE A 167 16.30 -4.94 -12.71
N LEU A 168 14.99 -4.82 -12.52
CA LEU A 168 14.39 -4.18 -11.33
C LEU A 168 14.82 -4.89 -10.04
N LYS A 169 14.74 -6.23 -10.01
CA LYS A 169 15.19 -7.04 -8.86
C LYS A 169 16.65 -6.83 -8.52
N GLU A 170 17.53 -6.83 -9.54
CA GLU A 170 18.97 -6.60 -9.37
C GLU A 170 19.28 -5.20 -8.79
N ASN A 171 18.38 -4.23 -9.02
CA ASN A 171 18.47 -2.89 -8.46
C ASN A 171 17.69 -2.72 -7.14
N GLY A 172 17.27 -3.81 -6.51
CA GLY A 172 16.62 -3.80 -5.19
C GLY A 172 15.19 -3.27 -5.19
N VAL A 173 14.51 -3.31 -6.35
CA VAL A 173 13.09 -2.97 -6.49
C VAL A 173 12.24 -4.22 -6.40
N ILE A 174 11.20 -4.21 -5.59
CA ILE A 174 10.19 -5.26 -5.53
C ILE A 174 9.34 -5.18 -6.80
N VAL A 175 9.14 -6.32 -7.47
CA VAL A 175 8.40 -6.36 -8.73
C VAL A 175 7.07 -7.06 -8.53
N SER A 176 6.01 -6.39 -8.96
CA SER A 176 4.63 -6.80 -8.79
C SER A 176 3.97 -7.12 -10.13
N VAL A 177 3.14 -8.17 -10.18
CA VAL A 177 2.20 -8.38 -11.28
C VAL A 177 0.92 -7.61 -11.05
N GLY A 178 0.54 -6.77 -12.00
CA GLY A 178 -0.72 -6.03 -11.99
C GLY A 178 -1.22 -5.77 -13.42
N HIS A 179 -2.50 -5.47 -13.58
CA HIS A 179 -3.14 -5.15 -14.85
C HIS A 179 -2.73 -6.09 -16.00
N SER A 180 -2.95 -7.40 -15.77
CA SER A 180 -2.29 -8.44 -16.57
C SER A 180 -3.26 -9.49 -17.10
N ALA A 181 -3.14 -9.76 -18.42
CA ALA A 181 -3.89 -10.79 -19.14
C ALA A 181 -3.14 -12.12 -19.27
N VAL A 182 -1.96 -12.25 -18.69
CA VAL A 182 -1.10 -13.42 -18.87
C VAL A 182 -1.70 -14.68 -18.23
N TYR A 183 -1.18 -15.82 -18.64
CA TYR A 183 -1.58 -17.12 -18.13
C TYR A 183 -0.74 -17.55 -16.93
N PHE A 184 -1.15 -18.60 -16.27
CA PHE A 184 -0.48 -19.16 -15.10
C PHE A 184 1.03 -19.37 -15.32
N ASP A 185 1.39 -20.03 -16.44
CA ASP A 185 2.78 -20.35 -16.75
C ASP A 185 3.66 -19.10 -16.96
N ASP A 186 3.11 -18.02 -17.46
CA ASP A 186 3.84 -16.76 -17.66
C ASP A 186 4.16 -16.10 -16.32
N VAL A 187 3.22 -16.14 -15.36
CA VAL A 187 3.50 -15.68 -13.99
C VAL A 187 4.58 -16.56 -13.35
N GLN A 188 4.57 -17.88 -13.58
CA GLN A 188 5.62 -18.77 -13.06
C GLN A 188 7.01 -18.43 -13.64
N LYS A 189 7.09 -18.04 -14.93
CA LYS A 189 8.34 -17.53 -15.53
C LYS A 189 8.76 -16.22 -14.87
N ALA A 190 7.81 -15.30 -14.63
CA ALA A 190 8.07 -14.02 -13.97
C ALA A 190 8.59 -14.19 -12.53
N ILE A 191 8.02 -15.12 -11.76
CA ILE A 191 8.49 -15.46 -10.40
C ILE A 191 9.96 -15.97 -10.47
N LYS A 192 10.29 -16.83 -11.43
CA LYS A 192 11.67 -17.27 -11.64
C LYS A 192 12.61 -16.11 -12.02
N ALA A 193 12.10 -15.11 -12.74
CA ALA A 193 12.85 -13.91 -13.10
C ALA A 193 13.03 -12.94 -11.93
N GLY A 194 12.17 -13.03 -10.88
CA GLY A 194 12.31 -12.22 -9.67
C GLY A 194 11.06 -11.48 -9.20
N LEU A 195 9.92 -11.67 -9.88
CA LEU A 195 8.64 -11.16 -9.42
C LEU A 195 8.29 -11.79 -8.06
N SER A 196 7.90 -10.96 -7.10
CA SER A 196 7.63 -11.38 -5.72
C SER A 196 6.41 -10.73 -5.10
N HIS A 197 5.65 -9.94 -5.86
CA HIS A 197 4.49 -9.20 -5.37
C HIS A 197 3.33 -9.25 -6.35
N SER A 198 2.10 -9.00 -5.89
CA SER A 198 0.89 -8.91 -6.71
C SER A 198 0.05 -7.71 -6.31
N THR A 199 -0.13 -6.81 -7.25
CA THR A 199 -0.88 -5.56 -7.10
C THR A 199 -2.37 -5.87 -7.00
N HIS A 200 -3.05 -5.33 -5.97
CA HIS A 200 -4.51 -5.45 -5.71
C HIS A 200 -5.14 -6.76 -6.22
N THR A 201 -4.60 -7.88 -5.72
CA THR A 201 -4.93 -9.25 -6.18
C THR A 201 -6.45 -9.45 -6.33
N TYR A 202 -6.86 -10.10 -7.41
CA TYR A 202 -8.19 -10.26 -8.02
C TYR A 202 -8.59 -9.12 -8.96
N ASN A 203 -8.16 -7.87 -8.73
CA ASN A 203 -8.56 -6.73 -9.53
C ASN A 203 -7.58 -6.49 -10.69
N GLY A 204 -8.09 -6.12 -11.85
CA GLY A 204 -7.26 -5.84 -13.02
C GLY A 204 -6.36 -7.01 -13.48
N MET A 205 -6.79 -8.27 -13.33
CA MET A 205 -5.97 -9.41 -13.72
C MET A 205 -6.80 -10.63 -14.16
N ARG A 206 -6.15 -11.55 -14.91
CA ARG A 206 -6.81 -12.80 -15.31
C ARG A 206 -7.21 -13.62 -14.09
N GLY A 207 -8.52 -13.88 -13.98
CA GLY A 207 -9.12 -14.63 -12.88
C GLY A 207 -8.78 -16.12 -12.89
N PHE A 208 -9.16 -16.78 -11.79
CA PHE A 208 -8.98 -18.23 -11.61
C PHE A 208 -10.08 -19.03 -12.30
N THR A 209 -9.68 -20.06 -13.08
CA THR A 209 -10.54 -21.15 -13.48
C THR A 209 -9.84 -22.48 -13.22
N HIS A 210 -10.60 -23.59 -13.14
CA HIS A 210 -10.03 -24.91 -12.81
C HIS A 210 -9.15 -25.52 -13.91
N ARG A 211 -9.21 -25.01 -15.14
CA ARG A 211 -8.36 -25.44 -16.28
C ARG A 211 -7.27 -24.43 -16.61
N GLU A 212 -7.48 -23.18 -16.28
CA GLU A 212 -6.51 -22.09 -16.44
C GLU A 212 -6.56 -21.22 -15.19
N PRO A 213 -5.64 -21.44 -14.23
CA PRO A 213 -5.69 -20.71 -12.96
C PRO A 213 -5.40 -19.21 -13.08
N GLY A 214 -4.84 -18.78 -14.20
CA GLY A 214 -4.56 -17.37 -14.48
C GLY A 214 -3.57 -16.74 -13.52
N VAL A 215 -3.56 -15.41 -13.49
CA VAL A 215 -2.73 -14.64 -12.56
C VAL A 215 -3.13 -14.90 -11.11
N VAL A 216 -4.45 -14.88 -10.84
CA VAL A 216 -4.98 -15.12 -9.49
C VAL A 216 -4.53 -16.47 -8.94
N GLY A 217 -4.65 -17.55 -9.74
CA GLY A 217 -4.22 -18.88 -9.29
C GLY A 217 -2.72 -18.98 -9.07
N ALA A 218 -1.91 -18.35 -9.92
CA ALA A 218 -0.45 -18.32 -9.76
C ALA A 218 -0.03 -17.57 -8.47
N VAL A 219 -0.67 -16.45 -8.15
CA VAL A 219 -0.43 -15.70 -6.93
C VAL A 219 -0.85 -16.49 -5.70
N LEU A 220 -2.07 -17.05 -5.69
CA LEU A 220 -2.60 -17.76 -4.53
C LEU A 220 -1.85 -19.07 -4.22
N SER A 221 -1.28 -19.73 -5.23
CA SER A 221 -0.54 -20.98 -5.05
C SER A 221 0.96 -20.80 -4.80
N SER A 222 1.50 -19.57 -4.86
CA SER A 222 2.92 -19.31 -4.67
C SER A 222 3.23 -18.68 -3.32
N ASP A 223 4.10 -19.30 -2.53
CA ASP A 223 4.62 -18.74 -1.28
C ASP A 223 5.66 -17.62 -1.53
N ALA A 224 6.18 -17.52 -2.75
CA ALA A 224 7.18 -16.52 -3.12
C ALA A 224 6.57 -15.13 -3.37
N VAL A 225 5.25 -15.03 -3.53
CA VAL A 225 4.56 -13.80 -3.90
C VAL A 225 3.77 -13.25 -2.72
N MET A 226 4.01 -12.01 -2.33
CA MET A 226 3.14 -11.24 -1.45
C MET A 226 1.89 -10.80 -2.23
N ALA A 227 0.72 -10.82 -1.62
CA ALA A 227 -0.53 -10.46 -2.27
C ALA A 227 -1.15 -9.22 -1.62
N GLU A 228 -1.27 -8.13 -2.36
CA GLU A 228 -2.09 -7.00 -1.93
C GLU A 228 -3.58 -7.32 -1.99
N VAL A 229 -4.36 -6.73 -1.10
CA VAL A 229 -5.82 -6.78 -1.14
C VAL A 229 -6.45 -5.44 -0.74
N ILE A 230 -7.35 -4.92 -1.57
CA ILE A 230 -8.25 -3.81 -1.23
C ILE A 230 -9.42 -4.40 -0.45
N PHE A 231 -9.33 -4.37 0.87
CA PHE A 231 -10.36 -5.00 1.70
C PHE A 231 -11.39 -3.98 2.20
N ASP A 232 -12.13 -3.40 1.28
CA ASP A 232 -13.28 -2.50 1.51
C ASP A 232 -14.64 -3.23 1.46
N LYS A 233 -14.66 -4.54 1.20
CA LYS A 233 -15.84 -5.40 0.96
C LYS A 233 -16.58 -5.11 -0.35
N ILE A 234 -16.05 -4.23 -1.19
CA ILE A 234 -16.57 -3.82 -2.51
C ILE A 234 -15.69 -4.41 -3.61
N HIS A 235 -14.38 -4.10 -3.59
CA HIS A 235 -13.39 -4.62 -4.55
C HIS A 235 -13.23 -6.13 -4.45
N VAL A 236 -13.22 -6.65 -3.22
CA VAL A 236 -13.09 -8.09 -2.96
C VAL A 236 -14.15 -8.51 -1.94
N HIS A 237 -15.00 -9.46 -2.34
CA HIS A 237 -16.00 -10.03 -1.45
C HIS A 237 -15.33 -10.67 -0.22
N PRO A 238 -15.86 -10.53 1.00
CA PRO A 238 -15.24 -11.07 2.22
C PRO A 238 -14.87 -12.56 2.14
N GLU A 239 -15.69 -13.39 1.49
CA GLU A 239 -15.37 -14.81 1.31
C GLU A 239 -14.22 -15.06 0.32
N ALA A 240 -14.00 -14.18 -0.65
CA ALA A 240 -12.81 -14.26 -1.52
C ALA A 240 -11.53 -13.90 -0.75
N VAL A 241 -11.60 -12.90 0.15
CA VAL A 241 -10.50 -12.60 1.09
C VAL A 241 -10.24 -13.78 2.01
N ARG A 242 -11.29 -14.41 2.57
CA ARG A 242 -11.15 -15.62 3.40
C ARG A 242 -10.48 -16.77 2.65
N LEU A 243 -10.82 -16.95 1.37
CA LEU A 243 -10.20 -17.96 0.53
C LEU A 243 -8.72 -17.64 0.26
N MET A 244 -8.38 -16.38 -0.03
CA MET A 244 -7.01 -15.90 -0.16
C MET A 244 -6.20 -16.20 1.10
N LEU A 245 -6.71 -15.85 2.28
CA LEU A 245 -6.04 -16.07 3.56
C LEU A 245 -5.87 -17.57 3.89
N LYS A 246 -6.81 -18.41 3.48
CA LYS A 246 -6.65 -19.87 3.61
C LYS A 246 -5.59 -20.43 2.67
N ALA A 247 -5.44 -19.87 1.47
CA ALA A 247 -4.46 -20.34 0.50
C ALA A 247 -3.05 -19.85 0.82
N LYS A 248 -2.89 -18.59 1.20
CA LYS A 248 -1.59 -17.93 1.39
C LYS A 248 -1.13 -17.83 2.85
N GLY A 249 -2.05 -17.88 3.80
CA GLY A 249 -1.79 -17.47 5.18
C GLY A 249 -1.71 -15.94 5.33
N VAL A 250 -1.92 -15.47 6.55
CA VAL A 250 -1.92 -14.04 6.88
C VAL A 250 -0.56 -13.36 6.69
N ASP A 251 0.53 -14.12 6.77
CA ASP A 251 1.91 -13.62 6.63
C ASP A 251 2.30 -13.27 5.18
N LYS A 252 1.43 -13.57 4.20
CA LYS A 252 1.65 -13.37 2.76
C LYS A 252 0.54 -12.53 2.10
N VAL A 253 -0.21 -11.79 2.90
CA VAL A 253 -1.25 -10.88 2.41
C VAL A 253 -1.06 -9.51 3.07
N GLU A 254 -1.12 -8.45 2.26
CA GLU A 254 -1.07 -7.06 2.69
C GLU A 254 -2.37 -6.36 2.35
N CYS A 255 -2.96 -5.68 3.34
CA CYS A 255 -4.03 -4.74 3.09
C CYS A 255 -3.43 -3.44 2.55
N ILE A 256 -3.90 -3.01 1.40
CA ILE A 256 -3.61 -1.72 0.81
C ILE A 256 -4.91 -0.94 0.62
N THR A 257 -4.81 0.36 0.42
CA THR A 257 -6.01 1.14 0.17
C THR A 257 -6.35 1.27 -1.30
N ASP A 258 -5.37 1.43 -2.17
CA ASP A 258 -5.59 1.90 -3.54
C ASP A 258 -6.47 3.18 -3.54
N ALA A 259 -6.27 4.01 -2.51
CA ALA A 259 -7.09 5.19 -2.28
C ALA A 259 -6.77 6.27 -3.30
N MET A 260 -7.83 6.96 -3.75
CA MET A 260 -7.73 8.03 -4.73
C MET A 260 -8.06 9.40 -4.09
N SER A 261 -7.89 10.47 -4.84
CA SER A 261 -8.04 11.86 -4.36
C SER A 261 -9.35 12.16 -3.63
N ALA A 262 -10.45 11.43 -3.91
CA ALA A 262 -11.74 11.62 -3.23
C ALA A 262 -11.79 11.03 -1.82
N THR A 263 -10.79 10.24 -1.39
CA THR A 263 -10.78 9.62 -0.06
C THR A 263 -10.86 10.69 1.03
N GLY A 264 -11.85 10.57 1.92
CA GLY A 264 -12.12 11.55 2.96
C GLY A 264 -12.98 12.74 2.54
N LEU A 265 -13.46 12.76 1.30
CA LEU A 265 -14.35 13.78 0.77
C LEU A 265 -15.78 13.23 0.57
N PRO A 266 -16.83 14.11 0.46
CA PRO A 266 -18.20 13.69 0.22
C PRO A 266 -18.38 12.96 -1.12
N ASP A 267 -19.53 12.33 -1.31
CA ASP A 267 -19.97 11.86 -2.63
C ASP A 267 -19.96 13.00 -3.65
N GLY A 268 -19.51 12.73 -4.87
CA GLY A 268 -19.36 13.75 -5.91
C GLY A 268 -18.51 13.33 -7.08
N ASN A 269 -18.17 14.29 -7.94
CA ASN A 269 -17.33 14.07 -9.11
C ASN A 269 -15.87 14.47 -8.81
N TYR A 270 -14.95 13.62 -9.19
CA TYR A 270 -13.51 13.73 -8.92
C TYR A 270 -12.70 13.33 -10.14
N LYS A 271 -11.39 13.25 -9.96
CA LYS A 271 -10.47 12.72 -10.96
C LYS A 271 -9.53 11.68 -10.34
N LEU A 272 -9.13 10.72 -11.18
CA LEU A 272 -8.01 9.81 -10.91
C LEU A 272 -7.03 9.98 -12.08
N GLY A 273 -5.92 10.70 -11.86
CA GLY A 273 -5.11 11.21 -12.94
C GLY A 273 -5.93 12.04 -13.94
N GLU A 274 -5.94 11.65 -15.21
CA GLU A 274 -6.73 12.32 -16.27
C GLU A 274 -8.18 11.82 -16.39
N LEU A 275 -8.56 10.77 -15.65
CA LEU A 275 -9.86 10.10 -15.81
C LEU A 275 -10.91 10.72 -14.89
N ASP A 276 -12.13 10.93 -15.42
CA ASP A 276 -13.28 11.39 -14.65
C ASP A 276 -13.89 10.24 -13.85
N VAL A 277 -14.03 10.47 -12.54
CA VAL A 277 -14.55 9.51 -11.55
C VAL A 277 -15.70 10.15 -10.80
N TYR A 278 -16.72 9.37 -10.49
CA TYR A 278 -17.71 9.75 -9.48
C TYR A 278 -17.60 8.85 -8.26
N VAL A 279 -17.85 9.42 -7.08
CA VAL A 279 -17.95 8.68 -5.82
C VAL A 279 -19.39 8.70 -5.36
N LYS A 280 -19.91 7.51 -5.06
CA LYS A 280 -21.21 7.31 -4.47
C LYS A 280 -21.20 6.08 -3.57
N ASP A 281 -21.80 6.21 -2.39
CA ASP A 281 -21.93 5.08 -1.44
C ASP A 281 -20.58 4.36 -1.16
N ASN A 282 -19.51 5.13 -0.95
CA ASN A 282 -18.10 4.65 -0.78
C ASN A 282 -17.53 3.90 -1.99
N GLN A 283 -18.07 4.05 -3.18
CA GLN A 283 -17.56 3.46 -4.41
C GLN A 283 -17.06 4.55 -5.35
N ALA A 284 -15.80 4.50 -5.72
CA ALA A 284 -15.22 5.32 -6.77
C ALA A 284 -15.33 4.59 -8.11
N ARG A 285 -15.93 5.22 -9.11
CA ARG A 285 -16.22 4.60 -10.41
C ARG A 285 -15.92 5.54 -11.57
N LEU A 286 -15.39 4.98 -12.66
CA LEU A 286 -15.20 5.71 -13.91
C LEU A 286 -16.54 6.19 -14.48
N VAL A 287 -16.61 7.46 -14.84
CA VAL A 287 -17.79 8.02 -15.54
C VAL A 287 -18.02 7.36 -16.90
N SER A 288 -16.95 6.89 -17.56
CA SER A 288 -17.00 6.36 -18.92
C SER A 288 -17.64 4.97 -19.05
N ASN A 289 -17.52 4.10 -18.03
CA ASN A 289 -17.93 2.70 -18.14
C ASN A 289 -18.38 2.05 -16.82
N ASP A 290 -18.52 2.84 -15.76
CA ASP A 290 -18.98 2.42 -14.43
C ASP A 290 -18.04 1.41 -13.73
N ALA A 291 -16.82 1.19 -14.22
CA ALA A 291 -15.83 0.33 -13.56
C ALA A 291 -15.30 0.99 -12.28
N LEU A 292 -14.96 0.18 -11.28
CA LEU A 292 -14.26 0.67 -10.08
C LEU A 292 -12.93 1.33 -10.48
N ALA A 293 -12.57 2.41 -9.80
CA ALA A 293 -11.43 3.27 -10.14
C ALA A 293 -10.72 3.76 -8.87
N GLY A 294 -9.76 2.99 -8.40
CA GLY A 294 -9.22 3.17 -7.06
C GLY A 294 -10.31 3.01 -6.00
N SER A 295 -10.01 3.34 -4.77
CA SER A 295 -10.94 3.23 -3.65
C SER A 295 -11.07 4.56 -2.87
N VAL A 296 -11.98 4.56 -1.89
CA VAL A 296 -12.05 5.55 -0.81
C VAL A 296 -11.82 4.88 0.56
N LEU A 297 -11.12 3.77 0.55
CA LEU A 297 -10.75 3.00 1.73
C LEU A 297 -9.65 3.72 2.53
N THR A 298 -9.65 3.50 3.85
CA THR A 298 -8.54 3.87 4.75
C THR A 298 -8.08 2.64 5.50
N LEU A 299 -6.79 2.58 5.93
CA LEU A 299 -6.24 1.37 6.54
C LEU A 299 -6.87 1.01 7.87
N ASP A 300 -7.37 1.96 8.65
CA ASP A 300 -8.17 1.68 9.87
C ASP A 300 -9.46 0.91 9.56
N LYS A 301 -10.12 1.23 8.43
CA LYS A 301 -11.28 0.47 7.96
C LYS A 301 -10.88 -0.92 7.47
N ALA A 302 -9.78 -1.05 6.73
CA ALA A 302 -9.26 -2.35 6.30
C ALA A 302 -8.91 -3.23 7.52
N PHE A 303 -8.21 -2.66 8.52
CA PHE A 303 -7.90 -3.32 9.78
C PHE A 303 -9.15 -3.86 10.48
N LYS A 304 -10.18 -3.02 10.61
CA LYS A 304 -11.47 -3.38 11.20
C LYS A 304 -12.17 -4.48 10.40
N ASN A 305 -12.14 -4.41 9.07
CA ASN A 305 -12.73 -5.41 8.19
C ASN A 305 -12.07 -6.80 8.35
N VAL A 306 -10.74 -6.85 8.60
CA VAL A 306 -10.04 -8.12 8.91
C VAL A 306 -10.57 -8.73 10.22
N ILE A 307 -10.76 -7.92 11.24
CA ILE A 307 -11.32 -8.39 12.54
C ILE A 307 -12.78 -8.84 12.37
N GLU A 308 -13.60 -8.10 11.65
CA GLU A 308 -15.00 -8.45 11.37
C GLU A 308 -15.11 -9.74 10.52
N LEU A 309 -14.08 -10.05 9.70
CA LEU A 309 -13.99 -11.34 9.00
C LEU A 309 -13.71 -12.52 9.95
N GLY A 310 -13.41 -12.26 11.23
CA GLY A 310 -13.18 -13.27 12.27
C GLY A 310 -11.71 -13.60 12.54
N TYR A 311 -10.78 -12.78 12.02
CA TYR A 311 -9.35 -12.89 12.32
C TYR A 311 -8.98 -12.10 13.58
N SER A 312 -7.86 -12.43 14.19
CA SER A 312 -7.41 -11.76 15.41
C SER A 312 -6.84 -10.36 15.15
N ILE A 313 -6.72 -9.54 16.20
CA ILE A 313 -6.03 -8.25 16.14
C ILE A 313 -4.57 -8.40 15.67
N PHE A 314 -3.92 -9.52 16.03
CA PHE A 314 -2.54 -9.82 15.56
C PHE A 314 -2.49 -10.08 14.07
N ASP A 315 -3.49 -10.77 13.51
CA ASP A 315 -3.59 -11.02 12.07
C ASP A 315 -3.86 -9.70 11.33
N ALA A 316 -4.73 -8.85 11.86
CA ALA A 316 -4.99 -7.53 11.29
C ALA A 316 -3.71 -6.66 11.30
N VAL A 317 -2.93 -6.64 12.40
CA VAL A 317 -1.63 -5.95 12.46
C VAL A 317 -0.65 -6.51 11.42
N LYS A 318 -0.57 -7.84 11.26
CA LYS A 318 0.30 -8.43 10.22
C LYS A 318 -0.05 -7.89 8.85
N MET A 319 -1.33 -7.92 8.48
CA MET A 319 -1.81 -7.54 7.16
C MET A 319 -1.75 -6.02 6.88
N THR A 320 -1.81 -5.18 7.92
CA THR A 320 -1.81 -3.71 7.75
C THR A 320 -0.47 -3.04 8.12
N SER A 321 0.51 -3.80 8.61
CA SER A 321 1.76 -3.22 9.10
C SER A 321 2.97 -4.16 8.95
N THR A 322 2.98 -5.29 9.67
CA THR A 322 4.17 -6.12 9.83
C THR A 322 4.68 -6.71 8.51
N ASN A 323 3.77 -7.14 7.63
CA ASN A 323 4.15 -7.77 6.37
C ASN A 323 4.85 -6.76 5.46
N ALA A 324 4.25 -5.58 5.24
CA ALA A 324 4.85 -4.50 4.48
C ALA A 324 6.20 -4.05 5.10
N ALA A 325 6.27 -3.89 6.44
CA ALA A 325 7.52 -3.53 7.09
C ALA A 325 8.64 -4.52 6.79
N LYS A 326 8.36 -5.83 6.82
CA LYS A 326 9.34 -6.89 6.51
C LYS A 326 9.71 -6.88 5.04
N GLU A 327 8.76 -6.77 4.14
CA GLU A 327 8.99 -6.79 2.70
C GLU A 327 9.84 -5.61 2.24
N PHE A 328 9.53 -4.41 2.72
CA PHE A 328 10.27 -3.19 2.34
C PHE A 328 11.48 -2.90 3.24
N GLY A 329 11.79 -3.76 4.22
CA GLY A 329 12.94 -3.61 5.12
C GLY A 329 12.85 -2.38 6.02
N LEU A 330 11.66 -1.99 6.47
CA LEU A 330 11.45 -0.85 7.36
C LEU A 330 11.74 -1.24 8.82
N ASN A 331 12.32 -0.33 9.58
CA ASN A 331 12.59 -0.56 11.01
C ASN A 331 11.36 -0.32 11.90
N THR A 332 10.18 -0.69 11.45
CA THR A 332 8.89 -0.52 12.14
C THR A 332 8.02 -1.77 11.96
N GLY A 333 6.72 -1.69 12.15
CA GLY A 333 5.76 -2.79 11.94
C GLY A 333 5.69 -3.81 13.07
N GLU A 334 6.44 -3.61 14.14
CA GLU A 334 6.44 -4.42 15.36
C GLU A 334 6.66 -3.52 16.58
N ILE A 335 6.02 -3.83 17.70
CA ILE A 335 6.29 -3.19 18.99
C ILE A 335 7.41 -4.00 19.66
N ALA A 336 8.67 -3.57 19.42
CA ALA A 336 9.87 -4.20 19.97
C ALA A 336 10.95 -3.14 20.25
N GLU A 337 11.83 -3.41 21.21
CA GLU A 337 12.95 -2.53 21.54
C GLU A 337 13.86 -2.33 20.33
N GLY A 338 14.28 -1.08 20.09
CA GLY A 338 15.11 -0.67 18.95
C GLY A 338 14.32 -0.34 17.66
N LYS A 339 13.04 -0.68 17.58
CA LYS A 339 12.17 -0.29 16.47
C LYS A 339 11.80 1.19 16.52
N ASP A 340 11.51 1.77 15.37
CA ASP A 340 10.96 3.12 15.28
C ASP A 340 9.58 3.14 15.93
N ALA A 341 9.32 4.18 16.74
CA ALA A 341 8.06 4.32 17.47
C ALA A 341 6.96 4.89 16.56
N ASP A 342 6.66 4.14 15.49
CA ASP A 342 5.49 4.36 14.64
C ASP A 342 4.35 3.54 15.26
N LEU A 343 3.41 4.22 15.90
CA LEU A 343 2.41 3.60 16.77
C LEU A 343 1.03 4.18 16.49
N VAL A 344 0.02 3.31 16.59
CA VAL A 344 -1.39 3.71 16.60
C VAL A 344 -2.01 3.30 17.92
N VAL A 345 -2.70 4.24 18.55
CA VAL A 345 -3.57 3.99 19.69
C VAL A 345 -4.98 3.82 19.18
N LEU A 346 -5.57 2.68 19.48
CA LEU A 346 -6.93 2.34 19.09
C LEU A 346 -7.87 2.32 20.28
N ASN A 347 -9.05 2.88 20.11
CA ASN A 347 -10.17 2.71 21.03
C ASN A 347 -10.66 1.23 21.06
N ASN A 348 -11.57 0.91 21.99
CA ASN A 348 -12.11 -0.45 22.09
C ASN A 348 -12.92 -0.91 20.89
N ASP A 349 -13.41 0.02 20.07
CA ASP A 349 -14.11 -0.24 18.80
C ASP A 349 -13.17 -0.24 17.59
N TYR A 350 -11.86 -0.20 17.85
CA TYR A 350 -10.78 -0.13 16.88
C TYR A 350 -10.75 1.16 16.04
N SER A 351 -11.42 2.23 16.43
CA SER A 351 -11.22 3.54 15.86
C SER A 351 -9.87 4.13 16.30
N VAL A 352 -9.23 4.92 15.44
CA VAL A 352 -7.95 5.57 15.75
C VAL A 352 -8.18 6.70 16.74
N ASP A 353 -7.44 6.69 17.85
CA ASP A 353 -7.42 7.73 18.87
C ASP A 353 -6.20 8.64 18.72
N MET A 354 -5.02 8.01 18.56
CA MET A 354 -3.76 8.74 18.35
C MET A 354 -2.88 8.02 17.34
N THR A 355 -2.07 8.80 16.63
CA THR A 355 -1.05 8.25 15.73
C THR A 355 0.28 8.95 16.01
N PHE A 356 1.32 8.13 16.24
CA PHE A 356 2.70 8.59 16.43
C PHE A 356 3.55 8.14 15.25
N VAL A 357 4.34 9.06 14.72
CA VAL A 357 5.36 8.78 13.70
C VAL A 357 6.72 9.10 14.30
N ARG A 358 7.56 8.09 14.38
CA ARG A 358 8.89 8.18 15.04
C ARG A 358 8.78 8.85 16.42
N GLY A 359 7.83 8.38 17.23
CA GLY A 359 7.61 8.86 18.59
C GLY A 359 6.98 10.24 18.72
N LYS A 360 6.71 10.93 17.62
CA LYS A 360 6.04 12.25 17.62
C LYS A 360 4.54 12.07 17.40
N LEU A 361 3.73 12.64 18.27
CA LEU A 361 2.28 12.68 18.10
C LEU A 361 1.96 13.50 16.85
N LYS A 362 1.35 12.87 15.85
CA LYS A 362 0.95 13.50 14.58
C LYS A 362 -0.55 13.64 14.43
N TYR A 363 -1.31 12.84 15.18
CA TYR A 363 -2.77 12.95 15.20
C TYR A 363 -3.32 12.53 16.57
N GLN A 364 -4.37 13.22 16.99
CA GLN A 364 -5.20 12.89 18.13
C GLN A 364 -6.66 13.25 17.80
N ALA A 365 -7.62 12.29 18.02
CA ALA A 365 -9.04 12.43 17.74
C ALA A 365 -9.76 13.38 18.67
#